data_b55f19cbdc04b76a1674e2cbf92d5186
#
_entry.id   b55f19cbdc04b76a1674e2cbf92d5186
#
_cell.length_a   1.000
_cell.length_b   1.000
_cell.length_c   1.000
_cell.angle_alpha   90.00
_cell.angle_beta   90.00
_cell.angle_gamma   90.00
#
_symmetry.space_group_name_H-M   'P 1'
#
loop_
_entity.id
_entity.type
_entity.pdbx_description
1 polymer ?
#
loop_
_entity_poly.entity_id
_entity_poly.type
_entity_poly.pdbx_seq_one_letter_code
_entity_poly.pdbx_strand_id
1 'polypeptide(L)'
;MIEKEPVIAIKNLNHFYGKGALRKQILFDINLDIYPGEIVIMTGPSGSGKTTLLSLIGGLRSVQEGSLKFLGEELIGVSQNKLVQMRRNIGYIFQAHNLLGFLTAKQNVQMAVELNDNISQAEAMAKSKAMLGSVGLEERVDYYPDNLSGGQKQRIAIARALVNRPPLVLADEPTAALDKQSGRDVVEIMQSLAKNQGTTILLVTHDNRILDIADRIVEMEDGLLTRNSPNTVIQS
;
A
#
# COMPACT_ATOMS: atom_id res chain seq x y z
N MET A 1 -24.37 -9.57 -15.41
CA MET A 1 -22.99 -9.41 -14.88
C MET A 1 -23.13 -8.93 -13.45
N ILE A 2 -22.60 -9.66 -12.48
CA ILE A 2 -22.57 -9.19 -11.08
C ILE A 2 -21.57 -8.05 -11.06
N GLU A 3 -22.00 -6.81 -10.81
CA GLU A 3 -21.09 -5.70 -10.57
C GLU A 3 -20.21 -6.07 -9.38
N LYS A 4 -18.88 -6.10 -9.61
CA LYS A 4 -17.93 -6.33 -8.52
C LYS A 4 -17.97 -5.10 -7.61
N GLU A 5 -18.23 -5.30 -6.33
CA GLU A 5 -18.11 -4.21 -5.35
C GLU A 5 -16.64 -3.76 -5.25
N PRO A 6 -16.37 -2.45 -5.24
CA PRO A 6 -15.00 -1.95 -5.13
C PRO A 6 -14.42 -2.22 -3.73
N VAL A 7 -13.11 -2.50 -3.67
CA VAL A 7 -12.36 -2.58 -2.41
C VAL A 7 -12.26 -1.20 -1.77
N ILE A 8 -12.06 -0.16 -2.59
CA ILE A 8 -12.11 1.25 -2.20
C ILE A 8 -13.15 1.97 -3.05
N ALA A 9 -14.07 2.68 -2.41
CA ALA A 9 -15.01 3.59 -3.07
C ALA A 9 -14.93 4.97 -2.42
N ILE A 10 -14.59 5.98 -3.23
CA ILE A 10 -14.45 7.37 -2.79
C ILE A 10 -15.41 8.25 -3.58
N LYS A 11 -16.18 9.09 -2.86
CA LYS A 11 -17.12 10.04 -3.47
C LYS A 11 -17.00 11.41 -2.81
N ASN A 12 -16.77 12.44 -3.64
CA ASN A 12 -16.71 13.85 -3.25
C ASN A 12 -15.81 14.10 -2.01
N LEU A 13 -14.67 13.38 -1.94
CA LEU A 13 -13.77 13.45 -0.80
C LEU A 13 -12.98 14.75 -0.81
N ASN A 14 -13.10 15.53 0.26
CA ASN A 14 -12.33 16.74 0.50
C ASN A 14 -11.50 16.58 1.78
N HIS A 15 -10.29 17.15 1.78
CA HIS A 15 -9.42 17.12 2.95
C HIS A 15 -8.66 18.42 3.15
N PHE A 16 -8.52 18.80 4.43
CA PHE A 16 -7.89 20.08 4.84
C PHE A 16 -6.83 19.84 5.89
N TYR A 17 -5.75 20.61 5.82
CA TYR A 17 -4.77 20.73 6.91
C TYR A 17 -4.92 22.07 7.62
N GLY A 18 -4.41 22.13 8.85
CA GLY A 18 -4.49 23.33 9.68
C GLY A 18 -5.85 23.58 10.30
N LYS A 19 -5.96 24.69 11.04
CA LYS A 19 -7.20 25.12 11.72
C LYS A 19 -7.33 26.65 11.59
N GLY A 20 -8.58 27.15 11.68
CA GLY A 20 -8.88 28.58 11.61
C GLY A 20 -8.31 29.23 10.34
N ALA A 21 -7.60 30.35 10.49
CA ALA A 21 -7.00 31.08 9.35
C ALA A 21 -5.90 30.30 8.60
N LEU A 22 -5.35 29.25 9.19
CA LEU A 22 -4.34 28.39 8.56
C LEU A 22 -4.95 27.14 7.91
N ARG A 23 -6.28 27.01 7.86
CA ARG A 23 -6.96 25.89 7.20
C ARG A 23 -6.73 26.00 5.69
N LYS A 24 -6.08 24.97 5.11
CA LYS A 24 -5.79 24.88 3.68
C LYS A 24 -6.34 23.58 3.13
N GLN A 25 -7.12 23.66 2.06
CA GLN A 25 -7.60 22.49 1.34
C GLN A 25 -6.47 21.85 0.55
N ILE A 26 -6.39 20.53 0.57
CA ILE A 26 -5.34 19.74 -0.08
C ILE A 26 -5.94 18.75 -1.07
N LEU A 27 -7.14 18.21 -0.80
CA LEU A 27 -7.86 17.34 -1.73
C LEU A 27 -9.19 17.99 -2.07
N PHE A 28 -9.52 17.96 -3.36
CA PHE A 28 -10.69 18.63 -3.92
C PHE A 28 -11.55 17.61 -4.68
N ASP A 29 -12.72 17.29 -4.14
CA ASP A 29 -13.76 16.50 -4.80
C ASP A 29 -13.25 15.19 -5.43
N ILE A 30 -12.45 14.42 -4.69
CA ILE A 30 -11.87 13.16 -5.16
C ILE A 30 -12.97 12.13 -5.33
N ASN A 31 -13.04 11.53 -6.53
CA ASN A 31 -13.93 10.44 -6.88
C ASN A 31 -13.12 9.30 -7.49
N LEU A 32 -13.07 8.12 -6.82
CA LEU A 32 -12.23 7.00 -7.21
C LEU A 32 -12.78 5.68 -6.69
N ASP A 33 -12.99 4.72 -7.57
CA ASP A 33 -13.26 3.33 -7.21
C ASP A 33 -12.07 2.45 -7.59
N ILE A 34 -11.67 1.50 -6.72
CA ILE A 34 -10.61 0.51 -6.96
C ILE A 34 -11.20 -0.87 -6.73
N TYR A 35 -11.06 -1.76 -7.72
CA TYR A 35 -11.70 -3.07 -7.73
C TYR A 35 -10.78 -4.20 -7.26
N PRO A 36 -11.35 -5.34 -6.78
CA PRO A 36 -10.56 -6.46 -6.29
C PRO A 36 -9.56 -7.01 -7.31
N GLY A 37 -8.30 -7.19 -6.88
CA GLY A 37 -7.20 -7.71 -7.68
C GLY A 37 -6.59 -6.72 -8.67
N GLU A 38 -7.06 -5.46 -8.69
CA GLU A 38 -6.54 -4.42 -9.56
C GLU A 38 -5.22 -3.84 -9.01
N ILE A 39 -4.27 -3.58 -9.90
CA ILE A 39 -3.06 -2.83 -9.61
C ILE A 39 -3.23 -1.41 -10.17
N VAL A 40 -3.44 -0.46 -9.28
CA VAL A 40 -3.58 0.97 -9.63
C VAL A 40 -2.30 1.70 -9.27
N ILE A 41 -1.72 2.42 -10.23
CA ILE A 41 -0.61 3.33 -9.97
C ILE A 41 -1.12 4.77 -10.00
N MET A 42 -0.84 5.51 -8.92
CA MET A 42 -1.13 6.94 -8.81
C MET A 42 0.15 7.74 -9.03
N THR A 43 0.14 8.59 -10.04
CA THR A 43 1.27 9.46 -10.42
C THR A 43 0.91 10.93 -10.23
N GLY A 44 1.89 11.81 -10.40
CA GLY A 44 1.72 13.27 -10.34
C GLY A 44 2.86 13.95 -9.59
N PRO A 45 2.96 15.31 -9.69
CA PRO A 45 4.04 16.07 -9.09
C PRO A 45 4.09 15.95 -7.57
N SER A 46 5.25 16.26 -6.98
CA SER A 46 5.39 16.35 -5.51
C SER A 46 4.42 17.40 -4.97
N GLY A 47 3.79 17.09 -3.84
CA GLY A 47 2.81 17.98 -3.22
C GLY A 47 1.39 17.93 -3.82
N SER A 48 1.12 17.11 -4.84
CA SER A 48 -0.22 17.00 -5.46
C SER A 48 -1.29 16.34 -4.58
N GLY A 49 -0.94 15.81 -3.40
CA GLY A 49 -1.91 15.21 -2.46
C GLY A 49 -1.91 13.68 -2.41
N LYS A 50 -1.09 12.98 -3.20
CA LYS A 50 -1.05 11.50 -3.30
C LYS A 50 -0.88 10.80 -1.96
N THR A 51 0.16 11.16 -1.20
CA THR A 51 0.42 10.57 0.14
C THR A 51 -0.69 10.93 1.13
N THR A 52 -1.35 12.10 0.97
CA THR A 52 -2.51 12.46 1.78
C THR A 52 -3.68 11.52 1.48
N LEU A 53 -4.01 11.32 0.20
CA LEU A 53 -5.07 10.40 -0.20
C LEU A 53 -4.76 8.96 0.24
N LEU A 54 -3.52 8.49 0.04
CA LEU A 54 -3.08 7.17 0.50
C LEU A 54 -3.24 7.01 2.02
N SER A 55 -2.93 8.06 2.81
CA SER A 55 -3.07 8.03 4.27
C SER A 55 -4.52 8.01 4.76
N LEU A 56 -5.44 8.62 4.00
CA LEU A 56 -6.88 8.54 4.26
C LEU A 56 -7.42 7.14 3.96
N ILE A 57 -7.08 6.59 2.79
CA ILE A 57 -7.44 5.21 2.39
C ILE A 57 -6.91 4.20 3.40
N GLY A 58 -5.67 4.39 3.87
CA GLY A 58 -5.04 3.53 4.89
C GLY A 58 -5.54 3.74 6.32
N GLY A 59 -6.50 4.64 6.55
CA GLY A 59 -7.02 4.94 7.90
C GLY A 59 -5.96 5.49 8.86
N LEU A 60 -4.88 6.08 8.33
CA LEU A 60 -3.86 6.78 9.13
C LEU A 60 -4.31 8.21 9.44
N ARG A 61 -5.31 8.72 8.71
CA ARG A 61 -5.99 10.01 8.92
C ARG A 61 -7.48 9.83 8.87
N SER A 62 -8.20 10.67 9.60
CA SER A 62 -9.67 10.66 9.58
C SER A 62 -10.20 11.37 8.34
N VAL A 63 -11.24 10.79 7.75
CA VAL A 63 -12.03 11.43 6.68
C VAL A 63 -12.80 12.61 7.27
N GLN A 64 -12.72 13.76 6.60
CA GLN A 64 -13.34 15.01 7.07
C GLN A 64 -14.65 15.31 6.34
N GLU A 65 -14.66 15.21 5.02
CA GLU A 65 -15.80 15.54 4.17
C GLU A 65 -15.87 14.55 2.99
N GLY A 66 -17.08 14.23 2.53
CA GLY A 66 -17.33 13.25 1.47
C GLY A 66 -17.55 11.84 2.02
N SER A 67 -17.33 10.82 1.19
CA SER A 67 -17.43 9.41 1.56
C SER A 67 -16.17 8.68 1.12
N LEU A 68 -15.64 7.83 2.00
CA LEU A 68 -14.59 6.87 1.70
C LEU A 68 -14.98 5.53 2.32
N LYS A 69 -15.19 4.53 1.47
CA LYS A 69 -15.51 3.18 1.90
C LYS A 69 -14.34 2.22 1.63
N PHE A 70 -14.07 1.35 2.58
CA PHE A 70 -13.17 0.22 2.46
C PHE A 70 -13.96 -1.07 2.66
N LEU A 71 -13.97 -1.97 1.65
CA LEU A 71 -14.76 -3.20 1.65
C LEU A 71 -16.25 -2.95 1.99
N GLY A 72 -16.83 -1.88 1.45
CA GLY A 72 -18.21 -1.46 1.68
C GLY A 72 -18.45 -0.69 3.00
N GLU A 73 -17.51 -0.69 3.95
CA GLU A 73 -17.65 0.02 5.23
C GLU A 73 -17.21 1.49 5.13
N GLU A 74 -18.10 2.41 5.53
CA GLU A 74 -17.83 3.86 5.54
C GLU A 74 -16.80 4.24 6.60
N LEU A 75 -15.84 5.11 6.27
CA LEU A 75 -14.76 5.55 7.16
C LEU A 75 -14.95 6.95 7.75
N ILE A 76 -15.93 7.72 7.27
CA ILE A 76 -16.24 9.02 7.89
C ILE A 76 -16.89 8.81 9.25
N GLY A 77 -16.42 9.52 10.27
CA GLY A 77 -16.98 9.47 11.62
C GLY A 77 -16.75 8.17 12.40
N VAL A 78 -15.98 7.21 11.87
CA VAL A 78 -15.71 5.96 12.60
C VAL A 78 -14.77 6.17 13.78
N SER A 79 -14.92 5.32 14.80
CA SER A 79 -14.07 5.35 15.99
C SER A 79 -12.63 4.91 15.67
N GLN A 80 -11.68 5.33 16.51
CA GLN A 80 -10.27 4.90 16.39
C GLN A 80 -10.12 3.37 16.48
N ASN A 81 -10.92 2.70 17.31
CA ASN A 81 -10.90 1.24 17.42
C ASN A 81 -11.31 0.57 16.09
N LYS A 82 -12.30 1.11 15.40
CA LYS A 82 -12.72 0.60 14.08
C LYS A 82 -11.63 0.80 13.05
N LEU A 83 -10.94 1.96 13.03
CA LEU A 83 -9.79 2.20 12.17
C LEU A 83 -8.63 1.24 12.46
N VAL A 84 -8.39 0.87 13.73
CA VAL A 84 -7.38 -0.15 14.09
C VAL A 84 -7.74 -1.50 13.46
N GLN A 85 -9.01 -1.93 13.58
CA GLN A 85 -9.47 -3.20 12.98
C GLN A 85 -9.35 -3.18 11.44
N MET A 86 -9.72 -2.07 10.81
CA MET A 86 -9.59 -1.89 9.38
C MET A 86 -8.12 -2.03 8.92
N ARG A 87 -7.18 -1.37 9.62
CA ARG A 87 -5.75 -1.42 9.28
C ARG A 87 -5.16 -2.83 9.33
N ARG A 88 -5.72 -3.77 10.10
CA ARG A 88 -5.31 -5.18 10.09
C ARG A 88 -5.53 -5.85 8.73
N ASN A 89 -6.43 -5.31 7.91
CA ASN A 89 -6.75 -5.79 6.56
C ASN A 89 -6.00 -5.02 5.45
N ILE A 90 -5.04 -4.16 5.80
CA ILE A 90 -4.26 -3.37 4.85
C ILE A 90 -2.77 -3.66 5.03
N GLY A 91 -2.12 -4.13 3.98
CA GLY A 91 -0.66 -4.14 3.91
C GLY A 91 -0.13 -2.75 3.58
N TYR A 92 0.91 -2.28 4.28
CA TYR A 92 1.49 -0.97 4.00
C TYR A 92 2.99 -1.09 3.71
N ILE A 93 3.40 -0.54 2.55
CA ILE A 93 4.79 -0.46 2.12
C ILE A 93 5.16 1.03 2.08
N PHE A 94 6.08 1.43 2.95
CA PHE A 94 6.53 2.82 3.07
C PHE A 94 7.82 3.05 2.29
N GLN A 95 8.04 4.27 1.85
CA GLN A 95 9.26 4.69 1.17
C GLN A 95 10.53 4.40 2.00
N ALA A 96 10.49 4.61 3.30
CA ALA A 96 11.62 4.38 4.23
C ALA A 96 11.68 2.94 4.78
N HIS A 97 10.98 1.97 4.17
CA HIS A 97 10.83 0.56 4.62
C HIS A 97 10.19 0.39 6.00
N ASN A 98 10.44 1.28 6.96
CA ASN A 98 9.97 1.26 8.35
C ASN A 98 10.17 -0.10 9.04
N LEU A 99 11.36 -0.69 8.84
CA LEU A 99 11.78 -1.89 9.57
C LEU A 99 12.29 -1.50 10.96
N LEU A 100 11.98 -2.33 11.95
CA LEU A 100 12.54 -2.17 13.29
C LEU A 100 13.96 -2.73 13.31
N GLY A 101 14.96 -1.87 13.50
CA GLY A 101 16.37 -2.20 13.40
C GLY A 101 16.84 -3.23 14.44
N PHE A 102 16.16 -3.31 15.60
CA PHE A 102 16.43 -4.27 16.67
C PHE A 102 15.75 -5.64 16.48
N LEU A 103 14.98 -5.82 15.40
CA LEU A 103 14.36 -7.07 15.01
C LEU A 103 15.02 -7.65 13.76
N THR A 104 15.14 -8.98 13.69
CA THR A 104 15.60 -9.66 12.49
C THR A 104 14.59 -9.51 11.32
N ALA A 105 14.98 -9.90 10.10
CA ALA A 105 14.10 -9.95 8.95
C ALA A 105 12.81 -10.75 9.23
N LYS A 106 12.98 -11.96 9.80
CA LYS A 106 11.88 -12.83 10.22
C LYS A 106 10.95 -12.16 11.24
N GLN A 107 11.51 -11.55 12.27
CA GLN A 107 10.75 -10.89 13.32
C GLN A 107 9.98 -9.67 12.79
N ASN A 108 10.56 -8.91 11.86
CA ASN A 108 9.87 -7.81 11.20
C ASN A 108 8.63 -8.28 10.41
N VAL A 109 8.67 -9.44 9.77
CA VAL A 109 7.50 -10.04 9.10
C VAL A 109 6.52 -10.66 10.11
N GLN A 110 7.05 -11.35 11.12
CA GLN A 110 6.27 -12.04 12.16
C GLN A 110 5.33 -11.09 12.92
N MET A 111 5.75 -9.86 13.18
CA MET A 111 4.89 -8.82 13.79
C MET A 111 3.56 -8.64 13.06
N ALA A 112 3.57 -8.68 11.72
CA ALA A 112 2.33 -8.56 10.95
C ALA A 112 1.46 -9.81 11.09
N VAL A 113 2.08 -10.99 11.13
CA VAL A 113 1.35 -12.26 11.31
C VAL A 113 0.66 -12.32 12.66
N GLU A 114 1.32 -11.84 13.71
CA GLU A 114 0.83 -11.83 15.10
C GLU A 114 -0.31 -10.82 15.36
N LEU A 115 -0.64 -9.97 14.39
CA LEU A 115 -1.88 -9.18 14.46
C LEU A 115 -3.16 -10.03 14.37
N ASN A 116 -3.03 -11.30 14.00
CA ASN A 116 -4.12 -12.28 14.01
C ASN A 116 -4.16 -12.98 15.38
N ASP A 117 -5.20 -12.73 16.15
CA ASP A 117 -5.33 -13.14 17.57
C ASP A 117 -5.34 -14.67 17.80
N ASN A 118 -5.46 -15.50 16.74
CA ASN A 118 -5.61 -16.96 16.81
C ASN A 118 -4.44 -17.73 16.18
N ILE A 119 -3.24 -17.16 16.09
CA ILE A 119 -2.08 -17.83 15.51
C ILE A 119 -1.05 -18.18 16.57
N SER A 120 -0.55 -19.40 16.57
CA SER A 120 0.54 -19.81 17.45
C SER A 120 1.87 -19.19 17.01
N GLN A 121 2.81 -19.00 17.97
CA GLN A 121 4.14 -18.47 17.66
C GLN A 121 4.89 -19.33 16.63
N ALA A 122 4.73 -20.65 16.68
CA ALA A 122 5.35 -21.57 15.74
C ALA A 122 4.80 -21.38 14.31
N GLU A 123 3.49 -21.22 14.17
CA GLU A 123 2.85 -20.93 12.88
C GLU A 123 3.22 -19.55 12.34
N ALA A 124 3.26 -18.52 13.20
CA ALA A 124 3.69 -17.18 12.82
C ALA A 124 5.11 -17.19 12.28
N MET A 125 6.02 -17.91 12.96
CA MET A 125 7.39 -18.09 12.51
C MET A 125 7.49 -18.83 11.17
N ALA A 126 6.74 -19.91 11.00
CA ALA A 126 6.72 -20.70 9.77
C ALA A 126 6.20 -19.87 8.57
N LYS A 127 5.09 -19.13 8.74
CA LYS A 127 4.55 -18.21 7.72
C LYS A 127 5.55 -17.11 7.34
N SER A 128 6.22 -16.53 8.33
CA SER A 128 7.20 -15.48 8.10
C SER A 128 8.40 -15.97 7.32
N LYS A 129 8.93 -17.16 7.64
CA LYS A 129 10.03 -17.79 6.90
C LYS A 129 9.62 -18.12 5.46
N ALA A 130 8.44 -18.72 5.26
CA ALA A 130 7.93 -19.03 3.92
C ALA A 130 7.76 -17.77 3.07
N MET A 131 7.24 -16.67 3.65
CA MET A 131 7.09 -15.41 2.95
C MET A 131 8.44 -14.78 2.59
N LEU A 132 9.44 -14.86 3.47
CA LEU A 132 10.81 -14.40 3.16
C LEU A 132 11.44 -15.22 2.05
N GLY A 133 11.22 -16.52 1.99
CA GLY A 133 11.61 -17.35 0.85
C GLY A 133 10.95 -16.91 -0.46
N SER A 134 9.65 -16.55 -0.43
CA SER A 134 8.92 -16.06 -1.62
C SER A 134 9.47 -14.73 -2.18
N VAL A 135 10.23 -13.97 -1.39
CA VAL A 135 10.92 -12.74 -1.83
C VAL A 135 12.42 -12.93 -2.01
N GLY A 136 12.92 -14.18 -1.99
CA GLY A 136 14.33 -14.53 -2.19
C GLY A 136 15.24 -14.15 -1.03
N LEU A 137 14.75 -14.30 0.21
CA LEU A 137 15.48 -13.98 1.43
C LEU A 137 15.53 -15.14 2.43
N GLU A 138 15.42 -16.39 1.96
CA GLU A 138 15.45 -17.60 2.78
C GLU A 138 16.72 -17.73 3.62
N GLU A 139 17.86 -17.31 3.09
CA GLU A 139 19.15 -17.34 3.80
C GLU A 139 19.40 -16.10 4.69
N ARG A 140 18.48 -15.14 4.68
CA ARG A 140 18.62 -13.86 5.38
C ARG A 140 17.61 -13.68 6.52
N VAL A 141 16.89 -14.73 6.89
CA VAL A 141 15.78 -14.68 7.87
C VAL A 141 16.20 -14.15 9.25
N ASP A 142 17.43 -14.44 9.66
CA ASP A 142 17.97 -14.04 10.97
C ASP A 142 18.89 -12.79 10.91
N TYR A 143 18.98 -12.13 9.76
CA TYR A 143 19.75 -10.89 9.59
C TYR A 143 18.97 -9.68 10.14
N TYR A 144 19.70 -8.75 10.74
CA TYR A 144 19.17 -7.45 11.13
C TYR A 144 19.18 -6.48 9.96
N PRO A 145 18.27 -5.48 9.94
CA PRO A 145 18.18 -4.51 8.84
C PRO A 145 19.51 -3.81 8.49
N ASP A 146 20.36 -3.53 9.49
CA ASP A 146 21.65 -2.85 9.25
C ASP A 146 22.64 -3.69 8.43
N ASN A 147 22.46 -4.99 8.40
CA ASN A 147 23.28 -5.92 7.63
C ASN A 147 22.69 -6.27 6.25
N LEU A 148 21.70 -5.50 5.78
CA LEU A 148 20.96 -5.76 4.54
C LEU A 148 21.02 -4.57 3.58
N SER A 149 21.06 -4.86 2.28
CA SER A 149 20.98 -3.83 1.24
C SER A 149 19.60 -3.16 1.21
N GLY A 150 19.49 -2.00 0.56
CA GLY A 150 18.21 -1.29 0.38
C GLY A 150 17.14 -2.17 -0.28
N GLY A 151 17.50 -2.89 -1.35
CA GLY A 151 16.58 -3.82 -2.03
C GLY A 151 16.14 -5.00 -1.14
N GLN A 152 17.04 -5.53 -0.31
CA GLN A 152 16.69 -6.58 0.67
C GLN A 152 15.76 -6.05 1.76
N LYS A 153 15.99 -4.85 2.28
CA LYS A 153 15.09 -4.18 3.22
C LYS A 153 13.70 -3.99 2.63
N GLN A 154 13.64 -3.58 1.35
CA GLN A 154 12.36 -3.41 0.66
C GLN A 154 11.63 -4.74 0.45
N ARG A 155 12.33 -5.82 0.10
CA ARG A 155 11.72 -7.16 0.02
C ARG A 155 11.16 -7.62 1.36
N ILE A 156 11.78 -7.29 2.50
CA ILE A 156 11.22 -7.56 3.83
C ILE A 156 9.96 -6.74 4.07
N ALA A 157 9.94 -5.45 3.69
CA ALA A 157 8.75 -4.61 3.83
C ALA A 157 7.57 -5.15 2.97
N ILE A 158 7.83 -5.66 1.77
CA ILE A 158 6.84 -6.33 0.92
C ILE A 158 6.36 -7.63 1.57
N ALA A 159 7.28 -8.47 2.06
CA ALA A 159 6.93 -9.70 2.77
C ALA A 159 6.02 -9.41 3.97
N ARG A 160 6.36 -8.40 4.78
CA ARG A 160 5.55 -7.95 5.92
C ARG A 160 4.15 -7.49 5.49
N ALA A 161 4.05 -6.74 4.39
CA ALA A 161 2.78 -6.23 3.90
C ALA A 161 1.86 -7.33 3.37
N LEU A 162 2.41 -8.38 2.73
CA LEU A 162 1.65 -9.42 2.01
C LEU A 162 1.47 -10.74 2.79
N VAL A 163 2.17 -10.95 3.92
CA VAL A 163 2.16 -12.23 4.65
C VAL A 163 0.77 -12.68 5.12
N ASN A 164 -0.12 -11.74 5.40
CA ASN A 164 -1.49 -12.01 5.81
C ASN A 164 -2.50 -12.05 4.64
N ARG A 165 -2.03 -11.96 3.40
CA ARG A 165 -2.88 -11.89 2.19
C ARG A 165 -3.97 -10.83 2.32
N PRO A 166 -3.62 -9.56 2.57
CA PRO A 166 -4.61 -8.52 2.75
C PRO A 166 -5.39 -8.27 1.47
N PRO A 167 -6.67 -7.87 1.53
CA PRO A 167 -7.43 -7.46 0.34
C PRO A 167 -6.85 -6.22 -0.34
N LEU A 168 -6.09 -5.39 0.38
CA LEU A 168 -5.49 -4.15 -0.13
C LEU A 168 -4.05 -3.99 0.36
N VAL A 169 -3.15 -3.62 -0.56
CA VAL A 169 -1.81 -3.11 -0.26
C VAL A 169 -1.70 -1.66 -0.72
N LEU A 170 -1.23 -0.81 0.17
CA LEU A 170 -0.88 0.58 -0.11
C LEU A 170 0.64 0.71 -0.14
N ALA A 171 1.19 1.21 -1.25
CA ALA A 171 2.63 1.40 -1.42
C ALA A 171 2.93 2.87 -1.72
N ASP A 172 3.74 3.50 -0.88
CA ASP A 172 4.17 4.89 -1.04
C ASP A 172 5.64 4.91 -1.46
N GLU A 173 5.91 5.23 -2.73
CA GLU A 173 7.24 5.32 -3.35
C GLU A 173 8.15 4.10 -3.08
N PRO A 174 7.72 2.86 -3.36
CA PRO A 174 8.42 1.66 -2.95
C PRO A 174 9.80 1.47 -3.60
N THR A 175 10.13 2.22 -4.64
CA THR A 175 11.40 2.13 -5.39
C THR A 175 12.32 3.34 -5.22
N ALA A 176 11.89 4.38 -4.50
CA ALA A 176 12.58 5.68 -4.46
C ALA A 176 14.04 5.61 -3.94
N ALA A 177 14.36 4.66 -3.06
CA ALA A 177 15.70 4.49 -2.49
C ALA A 177 16.52 3.38 -3.18
N LEU A 178 16.07 2.87 -4.35
CA LEU A 178 16.68 1.73 -5.02
C LEU A 178 17.29 2.14 -6.37
N ASP A 179 18.36 1.46 -6.75
CA ASP A 179 18.86 1.50 -8.12
C ASP A 179 17.83 0.90 -9.10
N LYS A 180 18.05 1.13 -10.39
CA LYS A 180 17.10 0.73 -11.45
C LYS A 180 16.75 -0.77 -11.41
N GLN A 181 17.76 -1.64 -11.29
CA GLN A 181 17.54 -3.09 -11.33
C GLN A 181 16.83 -3.56 -10.05
N SER A 182 17.33 -3.16 -8.87
CA SER A 182 16.71 -3.51 -7.59
C SER A 182 15.26 -3.01 -7.48
N GLY A 183 14.98 -1.83 -8.04
CA GLY A 183 13.61 -1.29 -8.08
C GLY A 183 12.69 -2.15 -8.94
N ARG A 184 13.16 -2.57 -10.13
CA ARG A 184 12.38 -3.46 -11.02
C ARG A 184 12.11 -4.82 -10.38
N ASP A 185 13.13 -5.48 -9.83
CA ASP A 185 13.01 -6.78 -9.17
C ASP A 185 11.99 -6.74 -8.02
N VAL A 186 12.04 -5.68 -7.21
CA VAL A 186 11.13 -5.48 -6.08
C VAL A 186 9.68 -5.35 -6.54
N VAL A 187 9.44 -4.60 -7.59
CA VAL A 187 8.09 -4.37 -8.13
C VAL A 187 7.52 -5.63 -8.78
N GLU A 188 8.34 -6.39 -9.51
CA GLU A 188 7.94 -7.68 -10.09
C GLU A 188 7.58 -8.72 -9.03
N ILE A 189 8.36 -8.79 -7.94
CA ILE A 189 8.03 -9.64 -6.79
C ILE A 189 6.69 -9.23 -6.18
N MET A 190 6.49 -7.93 -5.95
CA MET A 190 5.25 -7.39 -5.39
C MET A 190 4.05 -7.70 -6.29
N GLN A 191 4.17 -7.47 -7.61
CA GLN A 191 3.13 -7.78 -8.60
C GLN A 191 2.79 -9.28 -8.61
N SER A 192 3.81 -10.14 -8.68
CA SER A 192 3.63 -11.60 -8.73
C SER A 192 2.91 -12.11 -7.47
N LEU A 193 3.35 -11.68 -6.29
CA LEU A 193 2.74 -12.08 -5.02
C LEU A 193 1.29 -11.57 -4.92
N ALA A 194 1.03 -10.34 -5.30
CA ALA A 194 -0.32 -9.77 -5.26
C ALA A 194 -1.28 -10.48 -6.21
N LYS A 195 -0.86 -10.75 -7.46
CA LYS A 195 -1.67 -11.50 -8.43
C LYS A 195 -1.98 -12.92 -7.95
N ASN A 196 -0.98 -13.62 -7.41
CA ASN A 196 -1.14 -14.97 -6.88
C ASN A 196 -2.08 -15.04 -5.66
N GLN A 197 -2.20 -13.95 -4.90
CA GLN A 197 -3.04 -13.86 -3.71
C GLN A 197 -4.40 -13.20 -3.98
N GLY A 198 -4.61 -12.61 -5.16
CA GLY A 198 -5.80 -11.81 -5.47
C GLY A 198 -5.84 -10.47 -4.72
N THR A 199 -4.69 -9.98 -4.25
CA THR A 199 -4.56 -8.72 -3.51
C THR A 199 -4.66 -7.52 -4.45
N THR A 200 -5.41 -6.51 -4.06
CA THR A 200 -5.46 -5.20 -4.74
C THR A 200 -4.28 -4.34 -4.33
N ILE A 201 -3.69 -3.61 -5.25
CA ILE A 201 -2.58 -2.68 -4.96
C ILE A 201 -2.96 -1.26 -5.38
N LEU A 202 -2.77 -0.29 -4.47
CA LEU A 202 -2.65 1.12 -4.82
C LEU A 202 -1.21 1.58 -4.54
N LEU A 203 -0.48 1.91 -5.60
CA LEU A 203 0.92 2.31 -5.55
C LEU A 203 1.06 3.77 -5.96
N VAL A 204 1.69 4.58 -5.12
CA VAL A 204 2.07 5.96 -5.42
C VAL A 204 3.53 5.98 -5.88
N THR A 205 3.81 6.59 -7.03
CA THR A 205 5.17 6.76 -7.51
C THR A 205 5.30 7.92 -8.51
N HIS A 206 6.50 8.44 -8.64
CA HIS A 206 6.94 9.31 -9.74
C HIS A 206 7.88 8.57 -10.72
N ASP A 207 8.12 7.28 -10.49
CA ASP A 207 9.00 6.44 -11.32
C ASP A 207 8.24 5.86 -12.52
N ASN A 208 8.45 6.45 -13.70
CA ASN A 208 7.81 6.00 -14.93
C ASN A 208 8.26 4.61 -15.40
N ARG A 209 9.37 4.07 -14.84
CA ARG A 209 9.93 2.77 -15.25
C ARG A 209 9.11 1.56 -14.79
N ILE A 210 8.15 1.77 -13.90
CA ILE A 210 7.32 0.71 -13.33
C ILE A 210 5.83 0.84 -13.67
N LEU A 211 5.48 1.78 -14.55
CA LEU A 211 4.07 2.00 -14.92
C LEU A 211 3.47 0.82 -15.70
N ASP A 212 4.28 0.02 -16.34
CA ASP A 212 3.88 -1.15 -17.13
C ASP A 212 3.23 -2.27 -16.30
N ILE A 213 3.44 -2.30 -14.98
CA ILE A 213 2.78 -3.29 -14.11
C ILE A 213 1.33 -2.95 -13.77
N ALA A 214 0.90 -1.70 -14.02
CA ALA A 214 -0.42 -1.22 -13.63
C ALA A 214 -1.52 -1.72 -14.59
N ASP A 215 -2.65 -2.12 -14.04
CA ASP A 215 -3.87 -2.31 -14.82
C ASP A 215 -4.50 -0.95 -15.16
N ARG A 216 -4.33 0.05 -14.28
CA ARG A 216 -4.86 1.40 -14.43
C ARG A 216 -3.91 2.45 -13.83
N ILE A 217 -3.84 3.61 -14.51
CA ILE A 217 -3.07 4.76 -14.05
C ILE A 217 -4.04 5.89 -13.68
N VAL A 218 -3.79 6.47 -12.51
CA VAL A 218 -4.51 7.63 -11.96
C VAL A 218 -3.51 8.77 -11.83
N GLU A 219 -3.78 9.92 -12.42
CA GLU A 219 -2.94 11.11 -12.31
C GLU A 219 -3.56 12.10 -11.35
N MET A 220 -2.73 12.68 -10.47
CA MET A 220 -3.15 13.65 -9.48
C MET A 220 -2.31 14.91 -9.59
N GLU A 221 -2.99 16.08 -9.70
CA GLU A 221 -2.38 17.39 -9.77
C GLU A 221 -3.16 18.38 -8.91
N ASP A 222 -2.47 19.18 -8.11
CA ASP A 222 -3.06 20.22 -7.22
C ASP A 222 -4.27 19.76 -6.40
N GLY A 223 -4.23 18.51 -5.93
CA GLY A 223 -5.29 17.93 -5.10
C GLY A 223 -6.50 17.42 -5.86
N LEU A 224 -6.47 17.38 -7.18
CA LEU A 224 -7.51 16.86 -8.08
C LEU A 224 -7.05 15.61 -8.81
N LEU A 225 -7.98 14.73 -9.16
CA LEU A 225 -7.72 13.65 -10.12
C LEU A 225 -7.89 14.19 -11.54
N THR A 226 -6.81 14.23 -12.31
CA THR A 226 -6.80 14.77 -13.69
C THR A 226 -6.94 13.67 -14.73
N ARG A 227 -6.59 12.42 -14.38
CA ARG A 227 -6.76 11.25 -15.25
C ARG A 227 -7.11 10.01 -14.43
N ASN A 228 -7.98 9.17 -14.98
CA ASN A 228 -8.32 7.86 -14.44
C ASN A 228 -8.65 6.94 -15.63
N SER A 229 -7.64 6.24 -16.14
CA SER A 229 -7.78 5.47 -17.39
C SER A 229 -7.04 4.14 -17.31
N PRO A 230 -7.56 3.09 -18.01
CA PRO A 230 -6.82 1.85 -18.21
C PRO A 230 -5.41 2.12 -18.74
N ASN A 231 -4.45 1.28 -18.33
CA ASN A 231 -3.08 1.39 -18.82
C ASN A 231 -2.99 0.81 -20.24
N THR A 232 -2.88 1.66 -21.24
CA THR A 232 -2.79 1.26 -22.66
C THR A 232 -1.42 0.73 -23.07
N VAL A 233 -0.42 0.80 -22.20
CA VAL A 233 0.97 0.34 -22.48
C VAL A 233 1.05 -1.19 -22.59
N ILE A 234 0.08 -1.94 -22.06
CA ILE A 234 0.08 -3.42 -22.04
C ILE A 234 -0.43 -4.04 -23.36
N GLN A 235 -0.94 -3.24 -24.31
CA GLN A 235 -1.59 -3.75 -25.54
C GLN A 235 -0.70 -3.65 -26.81
N SER A 236 0.62 -3.45 -26.65
CA SER A 236 1.53 -3.40 -27.82
C SER A 236 2.66 -4.44 -27.71
#